data_d5340d7d808d6d7c5ed9df8de9854b44
#
_entry.id   d5340d7d808d6d7c5ed9df8de9854b44
#
_cell.length_a   1.000
_cell.length_b   1.000
_cell.length_c   1.000
_cell.angle_alpha   90.00
_cell.angle_beta   90.00
_cell.angle_gamma   90.00
#
_symmetry.space_group_name_H-M   'P 1'
#
loop_
_entity.id
_entity.type
_entity.pdbx_description
1 polymer ?
#
loop_
_entity_poly.entity_id
_entity_poly.type
_entity_poly.pdbx_seq_one_letter_code
_entity_poly.pdbx_strand_id
1 'polypeptide(L)'
;CIDLEKKSGVEMVIVTVPSIKPYPSAKHYADALYEKWQIGSTQQEHGLMVLVAAQERQAAMALGRQMFPVITPAVRNEVSRLYLQPAIERGHFGEGLYRTAVALATPAQEVRFTPPSRPRMKGLGVWITLGTTVAIVSFFWWLSRPDLRHPYRRIQKGEYWGTGQGGFGGNWGGFGGGTSGEGWR
;
A
#
# COMPACT_ATOMS: atom_id res chain seq x y z
N CYS A 1 -5.73 9.78 19.98
CA CYS A 1 -5.16 8.54 19.45
C CYS A 1 -3.76 8.77 18.88
N ILE A 2 -3.56 9.71 17.96
CA ILE A 2 -2.23 10.00 17.34
C ILE A 2 -1.14 10.31 18.37
N ASP A 3 -1.44 11.04 19.41
CA ASP A 3 -0.46 11.38 20.46
C ASP A 3 -0.09 10.17 21.33
N LEU A 4 -1.02 9.26 21.52
CA LEU A 4 -0.77 8.00 22.22
C LEU A 4 0.20 7.13 21.41
N GLU A 5 -0.06 6.96 20.13
CA GLU A 5 0.80 6.21 19.22
C GLU A 5 2.22 6.77 19.19
N LYS A 6 2.37 8.11 19.08
CA LYS A 6 3.68 8.76 19.07
C LYS A 6 4.46 8.61 20.37
N LYS A 7 3.78 8.59 21.52
CA LYS A 7 4.41 8.53 22.84
C LYS A 7 4.70 7.12 23.31
N SER A 8 3.78 6.20 23.08
CA SER A 8 3.83 4.82 23.60
C SER A 8 3.98 3.75 22.52
N GLY A 9 3.75 4.06 21.26
CA GLY A 9 3.69 3.09 20.16
C GLY A 9 2.40 2.28 20.14
N VAL A 10 1.40 2.64 20.95
CA VAL A 10 0.10 1.97 20.99
C VAL A 10 -0.85 2.61 20.01
N GLU A 11 -1.37 1.83 19.07
CA GLU A 11 -2.39 2.26 18.14
C GLU A 11 -3.77 2.09 18.77
N MET A 12 -4.46 3.21 19.03
CA MET A 12 -5.82 3.20 19.56
C MET A 12 -6.82 3.65 18.50
N VAL A 13 -7.81 2.80 18.23
CA VAL A 13 -8.89 3.07 17.27
C VAL A 13 -10.24 3.03 17.98
N ILE A 14 -11.06 4.03 17.73
CA ILE A 14 -12.42 4.12 18.27
C ILE A 14 -13.40 4.08 17.10
N VAL A 15 -14.33 3.14 17.16
CA VAL A 15 -15.28 2.89 16.09
C VAL A 15 -16.71 2.96 16.62
N THR A 16 -17.55 3.73 15.91
CA THR A 16 -18.99 3.71 16.14
C THR A 16 -19.66 3.21 14.88
N VAL A 17 -20.51 2.18 15.02
CA VAL A 17 -21.26 1.61 13.91
C VAL A 17 -22.76 1.70 14.20
N PRO A 18 -23.58 1.88 13.18
CA PRO A 18 -25.04 1.88 13.37
C PRO A 18 -25.53 0.48 13.79
N SER A 19 -25.03 -0.59 13.19
CA SER A 19 -25.40 -1.98 13.47
C SER A 19 -24.24 -2.94 13.24
N ILE A 20 -24.25 -4.05 13.96
CA ILE A 20 -23.26 -5.12 13.84
C ILE A 20 -23.70 -6.29 12.96
N LYS A 21 -24.91 -6.24 12.42
CA LYS A 21 -25.41 -7.32 11.55
C LYS A 21 -24.50 -7.51 10.33
N PRO A 22 -24.18 -8.73 9.92
CA PRO A 22 -24.76 -10.03 10.34
C PRO A 22 -24.05 -10.74 11.51
N TYR A 23 -23.18 -10.08 12.25
CA TYR A 23 -22.42 -10.70 13.33
C TYR A 23 -23.27 -10.97 14.57
N PRO A 24 -22.99 -12.06 15.31
CA PRO A 24 -23.81 -12.47 16.47
C PRO A 24 -23.61 -11.56 17.69
N SER A 25 -22.48 -10.87 17.81
CA SER A 25 -22.20 -9.95 18.92
C SER A 25 -21.21 -8.85 18.53
N ALA A 26 -21.22 -7.76 19.30
CA ALA A 26 -20.29 -6.66 19.13
C ALA A 26 -18.83 -7.12 19.28
N LYS A 27 -18.57 -8.14 20.10
CA LYS A 27 -17.22 -8.69 20.25
C LYS A 27 -16.72 -9.36 18.97
N HIS A 28 -17.52 -10.26 18.37
CA HIS A 28 -17.13 -10.93 17.13
C HIS A 28 -16.92 -9.92 15.99
N TYR A 29 -17.75 -8.88 15.94
CA TYR A 29 -17.59 -7.83 14.96
C TYR A 29 -16.29 -7.02 15.20
N ALA A 30 -16.01 -6.67 16.45
CA ALA A 30 -14.78 -5.94 16.81
C ALA A 30 -13.52 -6.76 16.52
N ASP A 31 -13.52 -8.05 16.84
CA ASP A 31 -12.39 -8.95 16.58
C ASP A 31 -12.15 -9.09 15.05
N ALA A 32 -13.20 -9.30 14.26
CA ALA A 32 -13.10 -9.37 12.79
C ALA A 32 -12.61 -8.06 12.17
N LEU A 33 -13.06 -6.92 12.70
CA LEU A 33 -12.65 -5.62 12.22
C LEU A 33 -11.19 -5.30 12.59
N TYR A 34 -10.79 -5.67 13.81
CA TYR A 34 -9.44 -5.54 14.32
C TYR A 34 -8.43 -6.27 13.44
N GLU A 35 -8.73 -7.52 13.09
CA GLU A 35 -7.91 -8.34 12.19
C GLU A 35 -7.89 -7.76 10.78
N LYS A 36 -9.04 -7.38 10.24
CA LYS A 36 -9.16 -6.83 8.89
C LYS A 36 -8.39 -5.53 8.71
N TRP A 37 -8.40 -4.66 9.71
CA TRP A 37 -7.71 -3.37 9.68
C TRP A 37 -6.26 -3.47 10.14
N GLN A 38 -5.83 -4.64 10.62
CA GLN A 38 -4.46 -4.89 11.10
C GLN A 38 -4.00 -3.87 12.15
N ILE A 39 -4.89 -3.54 13.10
CA ILE A 39 -4.63 -2.55 14.14
C ILE A 39 -3.50 -3.05 15.05
N GLY A 40 -2.52 -2.17 15.32
CA GLY A 40 -1.36 -2.48 16.16
C GLY A 40 -0.20 -3.12 15.43
N SER A 41 -0.19 -3.11 14.09
CA SER A 41 0.74 -3.79 13.18
C SER A 41 0.92 -5.29 13.43
N THR A 42 1.06 -6.06 12.34
CA THR A 42 1.12 -7.54 12.35
C THR A 42 2.27 -8.14 13.16
N GLN A 43 3.30 -7.35 13.49
CA GLN A 43 4.47 -7.85 14.23
C GLN A 43 4.48 -7.50 15.71
N GLN A 44 3.71 -6.48 16.14
CA GLN A 44 3.83 -5.95 17.49
C GLN A 44 2.57 -6.07 18.33
N GLU A 45 1.42 -6.26 17.71
CA GLU A 45 0.14 -6.46 18.40
C GLU A 45 -0.13 -5.48 19.56
N HIS A 46 0.31 -4.21 19.38
CA HIS A 46 0.12 -3.11 20.35
C HIS A 46 -1.13 -2.29 20.03
N GLY A 47 -2.15 -2.94 19.51
CA GLY A 47 -3.39 -2.30 19.13
C GLY A 47 -4.46 -2.37 20.22
N LEU A 48 -5.30 -1.36 20.24
CA LEU A 48 -6.49 -1.28 21.08
C LEU A 48 -7.64 -0.73 20.25
N MET A 49 -8.74 -1.47 20.16
CA MET A 49 -9.96 -0.99 19.51
C MET A 49 -11.10 -0.94 20.52
N VAL A 50 -11.85 0.16 20.49
CA VAL A 50 -13.12 0.31 21.21
C VAL A 50 -14.23 0.47 20.18
N LEU A 51 -15.19 -0.44 20.18
CA LEU A 51 -16.33 -0.44 19.27
C LEU A 51 -17.62 -0.19 20.04
N VAL A 52 -18.49 0.63 19.48
CA VAL A 52 -19.86 0.84 19.96
C VAL A 52 -20.85 0.67 18.81
N ALA A 53 -21.83 -0.22 19.02
CA ALA A 53 -22.94 -0.44 18.12
C ALA A 53 -24.17 0.31 18.65
N ALA A 54 -24.62 1.31 17.90
CA ALA A 54 -25.65 2.23 18.38
C ALA A 54 -27.03 1.58 18.47
N GLN A 55 -27.43 0.78 17.48
CA GLN A 55 -28.75 0.15 17.43
C GLN A 55 -28.89 -0.98 18.46
N GLU A 56 -27.87 -1.81 18.57
CA GLU A 56 -27.85 -2.93 19.51
C GLU A 56 -27.50 -2.51 20.95
N ARG A 57 -27.07 -1.25 21.12
CA ARG A 57 -26.62 -0.72 22.42
C ARG A 57 -25.54 -1.60 23.07
N GLN A 58 -24.64 -2.09 22.25
CA GLN A 58 -23.54 -2.95 22.68
C GLN A 58 -22.20 -2.25 22.45
N ALA A 59 -21.26 -2.54 23.35
CA ALA A 59 -19.87 -2.14 23.15
C ALA A 59 -18.95 -3.35 23.27
N ALA A 60 -17.84 -3.29 22.58
CA ALA A 60 -16.78 -4.28 22.67
C ALA A 60 -15.39 -3.62 22.60
N MET A 61 -14.41 -4.29 23.19
CA MET A 61 -13.02 -3.92 23.11
C MET A 61 -12.23 -5.09 22.54
N ALA A 62 -11.44 -4.83 21.49
CA ALA A 62 -10.47 -5.76 20.94
C ALA A 62 -9.06 -5.24 21.27
N LEU A 63 -8.18 -6.13 21.71
CA LEU A 63 -6.82 -5.84 22.14
C LEU A 63 -5.84 -6.77 21.48
N GLY A 64 -4.69 -6.25 21.10
CA GLY A 64 -3.55 -7.04 20.69
C GLY A 64 -2.92 -7.78 21.87
N ARG A 65 -2.20 -8.86 21.59
CA ARG A 65 -1.65 -9.75 22.64
C ARG A 65 -0.76 -9.03 23.63
N GLN A 66 0.02 -8.08 23.17
CA GLN A 66 0.94 -7.35 24.04
C GLN A 66 0.23 -6.32 24.92
N MET A 67 -1.03 -6.01 24.66
CA MET A 67 -1.84 -5.14 25.49
C MET A 67 -2.52 -5.86 26.68
N PHE A 68 -2.61 -7.21 26.66
CA PHE A 68 -3.25 -7.96 27.75
C PHE A 68 -2.64 -7.75 29.14
N PRO A 69 -1.30 -7.71 29.31
CA PRO A 69 -0.73 -7.45 30.63
C PRO A 69 -0.95 -6.01 31.09
N VAL A 70 -1.11 -5.07 30.17
CA VAL A 70 -1.32 -3.63 30.44
C VAL A 70 -2.77 -3.33 30.75
N ILE A 71 -3.69 -3.86 29.94
CA ILE A 71 -5.12 -3.65 30.07
C ILE A 71 -5.76 -4.99 30.48
N THR A 72 -5.68 -5.26 31.77
CA THR A 72 -6.21 -6.49 32.33
C THR A 72 -7.74 -6.58 32.18
N PRO A 73 -8.33 -7.79 32.24
CA PRO A 73 -9.78 -7.93 32.21
C PRO A 73 -10.51 -7.12 33.28
N ALA A 74 -9.89 -6.96 34.46
CA ALA A 74 -10.44 -6.14 35.54
C ALA A 74 -10.57 -4.66 35.12
N VAL A 75 -9.51 -4.09 34.55
CA VAL A 75 -9.49 -2.69 34.04
C VAL A 75 -10.52 -2.51 32.93
N ARG A 76 -10.61 -3.46 31.99
CA ARG A 76 -11.61 -3.40 30.92
C ARG A 76 -13.04 -3.40 31.45
N ASN A 77 -13.34 -4.28 32.39
CA ASN A 77 -14.66 -4.38 32.97
C ASN A 77 -15.01 -3.13 33.77
N GLU A 78 -14.07 -2.59 34.52
CA GLU A 78 -14.27 -1.38 35.29
C GLU A 78 -14.50 -0.16 34.38
N VAL A 79 -13.65 0.05 33.37
CA VAL A 79 -13.80 1.13 32.40
C VAL A 79 -15.12 1.02 31.62
N SER A 80 -15.49 -0.21 31.21
CA SER A 80 -16.76 -0.45 30.57
C SER A 80 -17.95 -0.08 31.46
N ARG A 81 -17.92 -0.53 32.70
CA ARG A 81 -18.99 -0.26 33.68
C ARG A 81 -19.09 1.22 34.05
N LEU A 82 -17.97 1.91 34.20
CA LEU A 82 -17.98 3.31 34.66
C LEU A 82 -18.29 4.30 33.55
N TYR A 83 -17.85 4.03 32.32
CA TYR A 83 -17.91 5.01 31.22
C TYR A 83 -18.75 4.56 30.05
N LEU A 84 -18.59 3.33 29.56
CA LEU A 84 -19.30 2.88 28.35
C LEU A 84 -20.78 2.55 28.62
N GLN A 85 -21.06 1.73 29.61
CA GLN A 85 -22.43 1.28 29.88
C GLN A 85 -23.39 2.44 30.16
N PRO A 86 -23.09 3.39 31.10
CA PRO A 86 -24.00 4.49 31.35
C PRO A 86 -24.15 5.44 30.15
N ALA A 87 -23.11 5.57 29.31
CA ALA A 87 -23.20 6.40 28.13
C ALA A 87 -24.08 5.76 27.02
N ILE A 88 -23.98 4.44 26.88
CA ILE A 88 -24.82 3.66 25.96
C ILE A 88 -26.30 3.72 26.37
N GLU A 89 -26.58 3.58 27.66
CA GLU A 89 -27.93 3.64 28.20
C GLU A 89 -28.58 5.03 27.97
N ARG A 90 -27.79 6.08 28.14
CA ARG A 90 -28.26 7.45 27.93
C ARG A 90 -28.20 7.91 26.47
N GLY A 91 -27.61 7.13 25.57
CA GLY A 91 -27.41 7.52 24.17
C GLY A 91 -26.30 8.53 23.92
N HIS A 92 -25.49 8.84 24.94
CA HIS A 92 -24.37 9.78 24.84
C HIS A 92 -23.06 9.07 24.46
N PHE A 93 -23.06 8.42 23.30
CA PHE A 93 -21.93 7.58 22.85
C PHE A 93 -20.61 8.33 22.79
N GLY A 94 -20.60 9.57 22.31
CA GLY A 94 -19.38 10.34 22.14
C GLY A 94 -18.66 10.65 23.46
N GLU A 95 -19.40 11.03 24.50
CA GLU A 95 -18.83 11.30 25.82
C GLU A 95 -18.30 10.02 26.47
N GLY A 96 -19.05 8.92 26.40
CA GLY A 96 -18.61 7.63 26.91
C GLY A 96 -17.35 7.13 26.23
N LEU A 97 -17.28 7.21 24.91
CA LEU A 97 -16.10 6.85 24.15
C LEU A 97 -14.89 7.72 24.49
N TYR A 98 -15.07 9.03 24.62
CA TYR A 98 -14.00 9.93 24.98
C TYR A 98 -13.42 9.61 26.38
N ARG A 99 -14.29 9.44 27.38
CA ARG A 99 -13.88 9.08 28.75
C ARG A 99 -13.20 7.72 28.79
N THR A 100 -13.71 6.76 28.06
CA THR A 100 -13.11 5.43 27.91
C THR A 100 -11.72 5.52 27.28
N ALA A 101 -11.57 6.31 26.21
CA ALA A 101 -10.27 6.50 25.55
C ALA A 101 -9.24 7.13 26.48
N VAL A 102 -9.63 8.13 27.27
CA VAL A 102 -8.74 8.77 28.25
C VAL A 102 -8.35 7.79 29.35
N ALA A 103 -9.31 7.04 29.88
CA ALA A 103 -9.07 6.06 30.95
C ALA A 103 -8.15 4.91 30.49
N LEU A 104 -8.27 4.47 29.24
CA LEU A 104 -7.41 3.42 28.67
C LEU A 104 -6.06 3.96 28.18
N ALA A 105 -5.98 5.25 27.86
CA ALA A 105 -4.72 5.87 27.43
C ALA A 105 -3.71 5.96 28.60
N THR A 106 -4.16 6.13 29.84
CA THR A 106 -3.29 6.25 31.01
C THR A 106 -2.42 5.01 31.21
N PRO A 107 -2.96 3.80 31.39
CA PRO A 107 -2.16 2.59 31.51
C PRO A 107 -1.37 2.28 30.24
N ALA A 108 -1.91 2.60 29.06
CA ALA A 108 -1.22 2.39 27.79
C ALA A 108 0.00 3.30 27.59
N GLN A 109 0.05 4.47 28.24
CA GLN A 109 1.21 5.37 28.21
C GLN A 109 2.35 4.94 29.13
N GLU A 110 2.06 4.20 30.19
CA GLU A 110 3.08 3.70 31.13
C GLU A 110 4.00 2.67 30.45
N VAL A 111 3.47 1.96 29.47
CA VAL A 111 4.24 0.98 28.71
C VAL A 111 4.79 1.64 27.45
N ARG A 112 6.06 1.95 27.47
CA ARG A 112 6.78 2.44 26.28
C ARG A 112 7.15 1.25 25.42
N PHE A 113 6.34 0.95 24.42
CA PHE A 113 6.76 0.07 23.37
C PHE A 113 7.69 0.85 22.44
N THR A 114 8.95 0.47 22.43
CA THR A 114 9.90 1.04 21.47
C THR A 114 9.42 0.58 20.08
N PRO A 115 8.97 1.49 19.20
CA PRO A 115 8.61 1.10 17.85
C PRO A 115 9.82 0.39 17.26
N PRO A 116 9.65 -0.72 16.51
CA PRO A 116 10.78 -1.33 15.82
C PRO A 116 11.37 -0.22 14.98
N SER A 117 12.63 0.02 15.17
CA SER A 117 13.37 0.87 14.27
C SER A 117 13.18 0.26 12.88
N ARG A 118 12.26 0.83 12.09
CA ARG A 118 12.18 0.48 10.67
C ARG A 118 13.61 0.57 10.19
N PRO A 119 14.20 -0.50 9.65
CA PRO A 119 15.53 -0.42 9.14
C PRO A 119 15.50 0.73 8.14
N ARG A 120 16.07 1.85 8.56
CA ARG A 120 16.18 3.01 7.69
C ARG A 120 17.15 2.52 6.65
N MET A 121 16.64 2.05 5.53
CA MET A 121 17.43 1.64 4.37
C MET A 121 18.10 2.90 3.82
N LYS A 122 18.98 3.47 4.66
CA LYS A 122 19.82 4.60 4.30
C LYS A 122 20.75 4.09 3.22
N GLY A 123 20.48 4.48 2.03
CA GLY A 123 21.36 4.23 0.90
C GLY A 123 20.86 3.23 -0.15
N LEU A 124 20.04 2.24 0.19
CA LEU A 124 19.62 1.24 -0.81
C LEU A 124 18.84 1.89 -1.97
N GLY A 125 17.96 2.85 -1.67
CA GLY A 125 17.23 3.60 -2.70
C GLY A 125 18.17 4.40 -3.61
N VAL A 126 19.21 5.01 -3.05
CA VAL A 126 20.20 5.78 -3.83
C VAL A 126 21.01 4.83 -4.73
N TRP A 127 21.42 3.66 -4.24
CA TRP A 127 22.14 2.68 -5.05
C TRP A 127 21.28 2.07 -6.15
N ILE A 128 19.98 1.84 -5.88
CA ILE A 128 19.04 1.36 -6.90
C ILE A 128 18.83 2.41 -7.99
N THR A 129 18.60 3.68 -7.63
CA THR A 129 18.44 4.75 -8.62
C THR A 129 19.71 4.98 -9.41
N LEU A 130 20.86 4.93 -8.78
CA LEU A 130 22.16 5.09 -9.44
C LEU A 130 22.45 3.90 -10.37
N GLY A 131 22.14 2.68 -9.94
CA GLY A 131 22.25 1.48 -10.75
C GLY A 131 21.33 1.49 -11.97
N THR A 132 20.09 1.91 -11.82
CA THR A 132 19.14 2.01 -12.94
C THR A 132 19.54 3.09 -13.94
N THR A 133 20.01 4.25 -13.48
CA THR A 133 20.49 5.31 -14.38
C THR A 133 21.73 4.87 -15.17
N VAL A 134 22.70 4.21 -14.53
CA VAL A 134 23.87 3.67 -15.21
C VAL A 134 23.47 2.60 -16.24
N ALA A 135 22.53 1.72 -15.89
CA ALA A 135 22.04 0.68 -16.80
C ALA A 135 21.36 1.29 -18.04
N ILE A 136 20.52 2.32 -17.84
CA ILE A 136 19.86 3.03 -18.94
C ILE A 136 20.88 3.72 -19.84
N VAL A 137 21.84 4.46 -19.27
CA VAL A 137 22.88 5.14 -20.04
C VAL A 137 23.75 4.13 -20.80
N SER A 138 24.13 3.05 -20.17
CA SER A 138 24.89 1.96 -20.81
C SER A 138 24.12 1.31 -21.95
N PHE A 139 22.81 1.10 -21.76
CA PHE A 139 21.92 0.55 -22.79
C PHE A 139 21.81 1.49 -24.00
N PHE A 140 21.60 2.78 -23.77
CA PHE A 140 21.59 3.76 -24.87
C PHE A 140 22.94 3.91 -25.54
N TRP A 141 24.05 3.85 -24.79
CA TRP A 141 25.38 3.88 -25.36
C TRP A 141 25.68 2.64 -26.21
N TRP A 142 25.23 1.45 -25.75
CA TRP A 142 25.33 0.22 -26.51
C TRP A 142 24.50 0.26 -27.80
N LEU A 143 23.25 0.77 -27.74
CA LEU A 143 22.42 1.01 -28.92
C LEU A 143 23.02 2.06 -29.88
N SER A 144 23.80 2.98 -29.36
CA SER A 144 24.43 4.05 -30.16
C SER A 144 25.75 3.61 -30.81
N ARG A 145 26.23 2.40 -30.52
CA ARG A 145 27.42 1.87 -31.16
C ARG A 145 27.16 1.73 -32.65
N PRO A 146 28.01 2.28 -33.51
CA PRO A 146 27.84 2.22 -34.95
C PRO A 146 27.85 0.79 -35.51
N ASP A 147 28.45 -0.15 -34.81
CA ASP A 147 28.53 -1.55 -35.26
C ASP A 147 27.19 -2.28 -35.27
N LEU A 148 26.21 -1.88 -34.43
CA LEU A 148 24.87 -2.46 -34.45
C LEU A 148 23.98 -1.85 -35.54
N ARG A 149 24.40 -0.80 -36.18
CA ARG A 149 23.67 -0.19 -37.29
C ARG A 149 24.07 -0.76 -38.65
N HIS A 150 24.88 -1.80 -38.69
CA HIS A 150 25.50 -2.31 -39.89
C HIS A 150 24.77 -3.34 -40.76
N PRO A 151 23.58 -3.83 -40.52
CA PRO A 151 22.93 -4.59 -41.60
C PRO A 151 22.60 -3.67 -42.81
N TYR A 152 22.42 -2.38 -42.60
CA TYR A 152 21.95 -1.48 -43.67
C TYR A 152 23.06 -0.67 -44.38
N ARG A 153 24.30 -0.75 -43.92
CA ARG A 153 25.38 0.06 -44.48
C ARG A 153 25.98 -0.47 -45.79
N ARG A 154 25.55 -1.67 -46.21
CA ARG A 154 26.06 -2.26 -47.45
C ARG A 154 25.08 -2.15 -48.65
N ILE A 155 23.94 -1.55 -48.43
CA ILE A 155 23.01 -1.33 -49.55
C ILE A 155 23.48 -0.06 -50.24
N GLN A 156 24.10 -0.23 -51.37
CA GLN A 156 24.49 0.89 -52.26
C GLN A 156 23.25 1.69 -52.60
N LYS A 157 23.42 2.99 -52.61
CA LYS A 157 22.35 3.93 -52.97
C LYS A 157 21.90 3.61 -54.38
N GLY A 158 20.73 3.04 -54.55
CA GLY A 158 20.22 2.60 -55.83
C GLY A 158 19.84 1.14 -55.93
N GLU A 159 20.31 0.29 -55.01
CA GLU A 159 20.00 -1.17 -55.10
C GLU A 159 18.76 -1.55 -54.32
N TYR A 160 18.23 -0.66 -53.49
CA TYR A 160 17.15 -1.01 -52.57
C TYR A 160 15.73 -0.73 -53.13
N TRP A 161 15.55 0.29 -53.90
CA TRP A 161 14.23 0.68 -54.40
C TRP A 161 14.16 0.81 -55.92
N GLY A 162 14.55 -0.23 -56.60
CA GLY A 162 14.26 -0.33 -58.00
C GLY A 162 15.05 0.53 -58.97
N THR A 163 16.16 1.06 -58.50
CA THR A 163 17.05 1.84 -59.35
C THR A 163 18.27 1.03 -59.82
N GLY A 164 18.35 -0.23 -59.45
CA GLY A 164 19.45 -1.10 -59.80
C GLY A 164 19.03 -2.56 -60.06
N GLN A 165 19.95 -3.34 -60.55
CA GLN A 165 19.79 -4.77 -60.73
C GLN A 165 19.70 -5.46 -59.41
N GLY A 166 18.49 -5.76 -58.93
CA GLY A 166 18.25 -6.43 -57.66
C GLY A 166 17.29 -5.72 -56.72
N GLY A 167 16.89 -4.49 -57.00
CA GLY A 167 15.85 -3.80 -56.28
C GLY A 167 14.45 -4.23 -56.64
N PHE A 168 13.48 -3.81 -55.88
CA PHE A 168 12.07 -4.18 -56.06
C PHE A 168 11.47 -3.71 -57.38
N GLY A 169 12.14 -2.93 -58.15
CA GLY A 169 11.71 -2.48 -59.42
C GLY A 169 12.70 -2.77 -60.53
N GLY A 170 13.70 -3.59 -60.27
CA GLY A 170 14.68 -3.94 -61.27
C GLY A 170 14.09 -4.64 -62.46
N ASN A 171 14.72 -5.59 -62.98
CA ASN A 171 14.40 -6.35 -64.20
C ASN A 171 12.97 -6.89 -64.32
N TRP A 172 12.12 -6.69 -63.30
CA TRP A 172 10.74 -7.17 -63.24
C TRP A 172 9.70 -6.10 -63.57
N GLY A 173 10.10 -4.91 -64.01
CA GLY A 173 9.13 -3.87 -64.32
C GLY A 173 8.28 -3.42 -63.12
N GLY A 174 8.86 -3.49 -61.88
CA GLY A 174 8.14 -3.10 -60.69
C GLY A 174 7.77 -1.64 -60.64
N PHE A 175 7.04 -1.29 -59.63
CA PHE A 175 6.31 -0.04 -59.43
C PHE A 175 7.16 1.24 -59.49
N GLY A 176 7.85 1.50 -60.33
CA GLY A 176 8.63 2.73 -60.45
C GLY A 176 9.56 2.74 -61.61
N GLY A 177 9.48 1.65 -62.34
CA GLY A 177 10.47 1.56 -63.14
C GLY A 177 10.72 1.48 -64.49
N GLY A 178 9.90 1.83 -65.19
CA GLY A 178 10.10 1.83 -66.60
C GLY A 178 11.37 2.58 -66.99
N THR A 179 12.41 1.86 -67.02
CA THR A 179 13.57 2.35 -67.71
C THR A 179 13.32 2.08 -69.15
N SER A 180 13.10 3.04 -69.86
CA SER A 180 13.05 2.93 -71.32
C SER A 180 11.77 2.37 -71.88
N GLY A 181 11.20 3.07 -72.71
CA GLY A 181 10.01 2.81 -73.44
C GLY A 181 10.06 1.69 -74.46
N GLU A 182 10.70 0.59 -74.15
CA GLU A 182 10.79 -0.56 -75.03
C GLU A 182 9.75 -1.63 -74.75
N GLY A 183 8.80 -1.33 -73.89
CA GLY A 183 7.86 -2.36 -73.45
C GLY A 183 6.43 -2.33 -73.98
N TRP A 184 6.05 -1.33 -74.74
CA TRP A 184 4.66 -1.24 -75.20
C TRP A 184 4.61 -0.93 -76.69
N ARG A 185 4.66 -1.99 -77.49
CA ARG A 185 4.03 -2.10 -78.83
C ARG A 185 3.28 -3.40 -78.90
#